data_1380619286e6f4e703fa53825fbd780b
#
_entry.id   1380619286e6f4e703fa53825fbd780b
#
_cell.length_a   1.000
_cell.length_b   1.000
_cell.length_c   1.000
_cell.angle_alpha   90.00
_cell.angle_beta   90.00
_cell.angle_gamma   90.00
#
_symmetry.space_group_name_H-M   'P 1'
#
loop_
_entity.id
_entity.type
_entity.pdbx_description
1 polymer ?
#
loop_
_entity_poly.entity_id
_entity_poly.type
_entity_poly.pdbx_seq_one_letter_code
_entity_poly.pdbx_strand_id
1 'polypeptide(L)'
;GERSSAVLYEEEGAELGTPVDIEMKIRTGGTVFIKDYPYGPGYSEEEIQTHRFIFREIFIQYNRTLAQCMLEKIMNTDINTGVANQNSLMYYAVNLIKNGRIGDYTGIFFNIHNFKYVNKVFDYSQGDVILRNYAQMMKSYLDSDEEIARLGGDNFVVICRNENASDFISKIKDVHMSHEFRSVKREL
;
A
#
# COMPACT_ATOMS: atom_id res chain seq x y z
N GLY A 1 4.84 13.56 -20.70
CA GLY A 1 5.24 13.02 -19.42
C GLY A 1 5.95 14.11 -18.63
N GLU A 2 5.53 14.34 -17.41
CA GLU A 2 6.21 15.28 -16.50
C GLU A 2 7.62 14.76 -16.20
N ARG A 3 8.61 15.61 -16.37
CA ARG A 3 9.97 15.36 -15.90
C ARG A 3 10.06 15.85 -14.46
N SER A 4 10.19 14.93 -13.51
CA SER A 4 10.58 15.28 -12.14
C SER A 4 12.10 15.12 -12.03
N SER A 5 12.77 16.10 -11.43
CA SER A 5 14.19 16.05 -11.10
C SER A 5 14.36 16.14 -9.58
N ALA A 6 15.28 15.37 -9.04
CA ALA A 6 15.68 15.45 -7.65
C ALA A 6 17.20 15.49 -7.57
N VAL A 7 17.74 16.36 -6.73
CA VAL A 7 19.17 16.34 -6.36
C VAL A 7 19.32 15.30 -5.25
N LEU A 8 20.16 14.29 -5.49
CA LEU A 8 20.40 13.22 -4.52
C LEU A 8 21.42 13.62 -3.46
N TYR A 9 22.42 14.36 -3.87
CA TYR A 9 23.48 14.89 -3.01
C TYR A 9 24.15 16.10 -3.66
N GLU A 10 24.43 17.13 -2.91
CA GLU A 10 25.17 18.31 -3.33
C GLU A 10 25.98 18.85 -2.15
N GLU A 11 27.26 19.09 -2.34
CA GLU A 11 28.14 19.71 -1.34
C GLU A 11 28.23 21.21 -1.58
N GLU A 12 27.89 21.99 -0.55
CA GLU A 12 27.83 23.44 -0.64
C GLU A 12 29.21 24.05 -0.95
N GLY A 13 29.31 24.81 -2.05
CA GLY A 13 30.51 25.51 -2.43
C GLY A 13 31.53 24.70 -3.26
N ALA A 14 31.22 23.51 -3.69
CA ALA A 14 32.08 22.70 -4.55
C ALA A 14 32.00 23.13 -6.02
N GLU A 15 33.16 23.28 -6.69
CA GLU A 15 33.21 23.43 -8.15
C GLU A 15 32.94 22.07 -8.82
N LEU A 16 31.82 22.00 -9.54
CA LEU A 16 31.40 20.79 -10.26
C LEU A 16 31.98 20.77 -11.67
N GLY A 17 32.55 19.65 -12.07
CA GLY A 17 33.04 19.41 -13.42
C GLY A 17 31.93 19.03 -14.41
N THR A 18 32.34 18.59 -15.60
CA THR A 18 31.43 18.14 -16.66
C THR A 18 30.71 16.87 -16.24
N PRO A 19 29.34 16.86 -16.23
CA PRO A 19 28.58 15.71 -15.79
C PRO A 19 28.69 14.50 -16.72
N VAL A 20 28.57 13.32 -16.16
CA VAL A 20 28.33 12.07 -16.88
C VAL A 20 26.84 11.79 -16.93
N ASP A 21 26.30 11.68 -18.14
CA ASP A 21 24.92 11.27 -18.37
C ASP A 21 24.80 9.73 -18.35
N ILE A 22 23.95 9.22 -17.48
CA ILE A 22 23.65 7.79 -17.35
C ILE A 22 22.19 7.59 -17.68
N GLU A 23 21.91 6.86 -18.77
CA GLU A 23 20.55 6.52 -19.20
C GLU A 23 20.22 5.08 -18.82
N MET A 24 19.08 4.87 -18.14
CA MET A 24 18.59 3.56 -17.75
C MET A 24 17.14 3.38 -18.16
N LYS A 25 16.87 2.33 -18.96
CA LYS A 25 15.51 1.99 -19.43
C LYS A 25 14.78 1.14 -18.40
N ILE A 26 13.56 1.53 -18.07
CA ILE A 26 12.66 0.77 -17.19
C ILE A 26 11.84 -0.19 -18.05
N ARG A 27 11.61 -1.42 -17.57
CA ARG A 27 10.81 -2.44 -18.28
C ARG A 27 9.38 -1.99 -18.65
N THR A 28 8.82 -1.04 -17.89
CA THR A 28 7.48 -0.47 -18.11
C THR A 28 7.44 0.63 -19.16
N GLY A 29 8.55 0.88 -19.86
CA GLY A 29 8.63 1.85 -20.97
C GLY A 29 9.10 3.25 -20.59
N GLY A 30 9.50 3.48 -19.32
CA GLY A 30 10.12 4.74 -18.89
C GLY A 30 11.64 4.73 -19.06
N THR A 31 12.24 5.92 -18.98
CA THR A 31 13.69 6.10 -18.95
C THR A 31 14.06 6.99 -17.77
N VAL A 32 15.04 6.57 -16.98
CA VAL A 32 15.64 7.35 -15.90
C VAL A 32 16.95 7.90 -16.41
N PHE A 33 17.15 9.20 -16.23
CA PHE A 33 18.39 9.89 -16.54
C PHE A 33 19.04 10.33 -15.22
N ILE A 34 20.31 9.95 -15.03
CA ILE A 34 21.10 10.40 -13.88
C ILE A 34 22.23 11.25 -14.45
N LYS A 35 22.45 12.42 -13.85
CA LYS A 35 23.61 13.25 -14.09
C LYS A 35 24.51 13.18 -12.87
N ASP A 36 25.69 12.63 -13.07
CA ASP A 36 26.71 12.50 -12.04
C ASP A 36 27.80 13.53 -12.29
N TYR A 37 28.01 14.43 -11.34
CA TYR A 37 28.95 15.55 -11.43
C TYR A 37 30.20 15.24 -10.62
N PRO A 38 31.39 15.22 -11.23
CA PRO A 38 32.63 15.09 -10.49
C PRO A 38 32.97 16.38 -9.72
N TYR A 39 33.62 16.20 -8.59
CA TYR A 39 34.32 17.30 -7.94
C TYR A 39 35.67 17.51 -8.60
N GLY A 40 35.85 18.62 -9.34
CA GLY A 40 37.12 18.94 -10.05
C GLY A 40 37.03 18.76 -11.56
N PRO A 41 38.16 18.45 -12.23
CA PRO A 41 38.30 18.61 -13.69
C PRO A 41 37.55 17.61 -14.56
N GLY A 42 36.91 16.60 -13.96
CA GLY A 42 36.16 15.57 -14.68
C GLY A 42 36.59 14.16 -14.34
N TYR A 43 35.83 13.18 -14.81
CA TYR A 43 36.15 11.75 -14.66
C TYR A 43 37.01 11.25 -15.84
N SER A 44 37.94 10.36 -15.54
CA SER A 44 38.63 9.54 -16.56
C SER A 44 37.64 8.55 -17.20
N GLU A 45 37.96 8.00 -18.36
CA GLU A 45 37.12 6.99 -19.05
C GLU A 45 36.87 5.76 -18.17
N GLU A 46 37.81 5.32 -17.37
CA GLU A 46 37.70 4.19 -16.46
C GLU A 46 36.73 4.50 -15.30
N GLU A 47 36.81 5.70 -14.74
CA GLU A 47 35.89 6.18 -13.71
C GLU A 47 34.45 6.29 -14.25
N ILE A 48 34.28 6.82 -15.47
CA ILE A 48 32.98 6.89 -16.15
C ILE A 48 32.37 5.50 -16.28
N GLN A 49 33.12 4.50 -16.73
CA GLN A 49 32.61 3.12 -16.85
C GLN A 49 32.27 2.51 -15.48
N THR A 50 33.06 2.79 -14.47
CA THR A 50 32.85 2.36 -13.09
C THR A 50 31.56 2.98 -12.53
N HIS A 51 31.34 4.27 -12.71
CA HIS A 51 30.12 4.97 -12.28
C HIS A 51 28.89 4.42 -12.98
N ARG A 52 28.94 4.23 -14.31
CA ARG A 52 27.85 3.62 -15.08
C ARG A 52 27.50 2.22 -14.55
N PHE A 53 28.51 1.42 -14.23
CA PHE A 53 28.31 0.08 -13.66
C PHE A 53 27.66 0.17 -12.27
N ILE A 54 28.19 0.99 -11.37
CA ILE A 54 27.66 1.15 -10.01
C ILE A 54 26.20 1.62 -10.04
N PHE A 55 25.89 2.67 -10.80
CA PHE A 55 24.52 3.19 -10.89
C PHE A 55 23.55 2.16 -11.50
N ARG A 56 24.03 1.39 -12.48
CA ARG A 56 23.24 0.29 -13.06
C ARG A 56 22.91 -0.78 -12.02
N GLU A 57 23.88 -1.19 -11.22
CA GLU A 57 23.68 -2.20 -10.17
C GLU A 57 22.74 -1.68 -9.07
N ILE A 58 22.92 -0.44 -8.60
CA ILE A 58 22.02 0.21 -7.64
C ILE A 58 20.59 0.22 -8.19
N PHE A 59 20.41 0.60 -9.45
CA PHE A 59 19.10 0.66 -10.09
C PHE A 59 18.45 -0.71 -10.22
N ILE A 60 19.22 -1.75 -10.58
CA ILE A 60 18.72 -3.13 -10.62
C ILE A 60 18.25 -3.58 -9.24
N GLN A 61 19.04 -3.35 -8.19
CA GLN A 61 18.70 -3.72 -6.82
C GLN A 61 17.48 -2.95 -6.30
N TYR A 62 17.41 -1.65 -6.59
CA TYR A 62 16.24 -0.82 -6.24
C TYR A 62 14.95 -1.37 -6.87
N ASN A 63 14.96 -1.66 -8.19
CA ASN A 63 13.79 -2.21 -8.87
C ASN A 63 13.41 -3.59 -8.35
N ARG A 64 14.38 -4.42 -8.00
CA ARG A 64 14.15 -5.73 -7.39
C ARG A 64 13.46 -5.59 -6.04
N THR A 65 13.97 -4.72 -5.17
CA THR A 65 13.37 -4.45 -3.85
C THR A 65 11.97 -3.88 -4.00
N LEU A 66 11.77 -2.92 -4.90
CA LEU A 66 10.45 -2.36 -5.17
C LEU A 66 9.45 -3.42 -5.64
N ALA A 67 9.87 -4.30 -6.55
CA ALA A 67 9.04 -5.42 -7.02
C ALA A 67 8.69 -6.39 -5.88
N GLN A 68 9.63 -6.70 -5.00
CA GLN A 68 9.38 -7.53 -3.82
C GLN A 68 8.37 -6.87 -2.88
N CYS A 69 8.52 -5.58 -2.54
CA CYS A 69 7.57 -4.86 -1.71
C CYS A 69 6.16 -4.82 -2.34
N MET A 70 6.08 -4.64 -3.67
CA MET A 70 4.80 -4.67 -4.38
C MET A 70 4.15 -6.05 -4.33
N LEU A 71 4.93 -7.12 -4.52
CA LEU A 71 4.45 -8.51 -4.41
C LEU A 71 3.94 -8.81 -3.00
N GLU A 72 4.69 -8.45 -1.96
CA GLU A 72 4.27 -8.61 -0.56
C GLU A 72 2.97 -7.87 -0.27
N LYS A 73 2.83 -6.64 -0.78
CA LYS A 73 1.60 -5.87 -0.63
C LYS A 73 0.41 -6.56 -1.31
N ILE A 74 0.58 -7.07 -2.54
CA ILE A 74 -0.49 -7.78 -3.27
C ILE A 74 -0.83 -9.10 -2.57
N MET A 75 0.17 -9.81 -2.05
CA MET A 75 -0.04 -11.08 -1.36
C MET A 75 -0.77 -10.95 -0.02
N ASN A 76 -0.64 -9.82 0.66
CA ASN A 76 -1.14 -9.63 2.02
C ASN A 76 -2.31 -8.63 2.14
N THR A 77 -2.62 -7.88 1.08
CA THR A 77 -3.63 -6.81 1.11
C THR A 77 -4.73 -7.08 0.08
N ASP A 78 -5.97 -6.83 0.43
CA ASP A 78 -7.06 -6.74 -0.53
C ASP A 78 -6.95 -5.43 -1.31
N ILE A 79 -6.76 -5.53 -2.64
CA ILE A 79 -6.46 -4.40 -3.53
C ILE A 79 -7.59 -3.38 -3.55
N ASN A 80 -8.84 -3.82 -3.43
CA ASN A 80 -10.01 -2.95 -3.52
C ASN A 80 -10.18 -2.11 -2.26
N THR A 81 -9.99 -2.72 -1.08
CA THR A 81 -10.27 -2.07 0.22
C THR A 81 -9.02 -1.57 0.95
N GLY A 82 -7.85 -2.15 0.66
CA GLY A 82 -6.59 -1.79 1.32
C GLY A 82 -6.44 -2.32 2.75
N VAL A 83 -7.38 -3.18 3.23
CA VAL A 83 -7.20 -3.95 4.48
C VAL A 83 -6.53 -5.28 4.17
N ALA A 84 -6.21 -6.08 5.18
CA ALA A 84 -5.64 -7.40 4.98
C ALA A 84 -6.55 -8.28 4.10
N ASN A 85 -5.94 -9.20 3.36
CA ASN A 85 -6.68 -10.26 2.67
C ASN A 85 -6.72 -11.55 3.53
N GLN A 86 -7.37 -12.58 3.01
CA GLN A 86 -7.50 -13.87 3.70
C GLN A 86 -6.14 -14.48 4.08
N ASN A 87 -5.12 -14.36 3.22
CA ASN A 87 -3.80 -14.91 3.49
C ASN A 87 -3.14 -14.22 4.69
N SER A 88 -3.16 -12.90 4.72
CA SER A 88 -2.64 -12.12 5.84
C SER A 88 -3.33 -12.48 7.16
N LEU A 89 -4.67 -12.59 7.14
CA LEU A 89 -5.44 -12.99 8.31
C LEU A 89 -5.01 -14.37 8.83
N MET A 90 -4.80 -15.33 7.94
CA MET A 90 -4.32 -16.68 8.30
C MET A 90 -2.94 -16.63 8.95
N TYR A 91 -1.99 -15.86 8.39
CA TYR A 91 -0.67 -15.67 8.98
C TYR A 91 -0.76 -15.02 10.35
N TYR A 92 -1.60 -14.01 10.51
CA TYR A 92 -1.82 -13.34 11.79
C TYR A 92 -2.37 -14.32 12.83
N ALA A 93 -3.43 -15.08 12.52
CA ALA A 93 -4.00 -16.08 13.42
C ALA A 93 -2.99 -17.17 13.81
N VAL A 94 -2.20 -17.68 12.85
CA VAL A 94 -1.13 -18.66 13.10
C VAL A 94 -0.07 -18.08 14.05
N ASN A 95 0.29 -16.83 13.92
CA ASN A 95 1.24 -16.18 14.83
C ASN A 95 0.68 -16.05 16.25
N LEU A 96 -0.60 -15.73 16.40
CA LEU A 96 -1.26 -15.73 17.73
C LEU A 96 -1.24 -17.13 18.37
N ILE A 97 -1.49 -18.16 17.59
CA ILE A 97 -1.44 -19.57 18.06
C ILE A 97 -0.02 -19.92 18.51
N LYS A 98 1.00 -19.66 17.67
CA LYS A 98 2.40 -19.96 17.97
C LYS A 98 2.91 -19.27 19.22
N ASN A 99 2.40 -18.08 19.49
CA ASN A 99 2.77 -17.29 20.69
C ASN A 99 1.88 -17.61 21.90
N GLY A 100 0.97 -18.56 21.82
CA GLY A 100 0.03 -18.92 22.90
C GLY A 100 -1.01 -17.84 23.23
N ARG A 101 -1.21 -16.85 22.34
CA ARG A 101 -2.06 -15.67 22.58
C ARG A 101 -3.45 -15.77 21.96
N ILE A 102 -3.76 -16.82 21.23
CA ILE A 102 -5.05 -16.93 20.51
C ILE A 102 -6.26 -16.84 21.46
N GLY A 103 -6.12 -17.29 22.72
CA GLY A 103 -7.19 -17.20 23.74
C GLY A 103 -7.50 -15.78 24.20
N ASP A 104 -6.62 -14.80 23.95
CA ASP A 104 -6.80 -13.39 24.29
C ASP A 104 -7.61 -12.63 23.23
N TYR A 105 -7.90 -13.27 22.10
CA TYR A 105 -8.53 -12.64 20.94
C TYR A 105 -9.86 -13.29 20.57
N THR A 106 -10.75 -12.48 20.03
CA THR A 106 -12.06 -12.86 19.48
C THR A 106 -12.06 -12.66 17.97
N GLY A 107 -12.54 -13.66 17.22
CA GLY A 107 -12.81 -13.54 15.79
C GLY A 107 -14.28 -13.09 15.56
N ILE A 108 -14.47 -12.02 14.80
CA ILE A 108 -15.77 -11.46 14.47
C ILE A 108 -15.95 -11.53 12.95
N PHE A 109 -16.89 -12.35 12.47
CA PHE A 109 -17.27 -12.40 11.06
C PHE A 109 -18.53 -11.56 10.84
N PHE A 110 -18.51 -10.73 9.79
CA PHE A 110 -19.66 -9.92 9.41
C PHE A 110 -19.64 -9.61 7.91
N ASN A 111 -20.79 -9.15 7.40
CA ASN A 111 -20.93 -8.66 6.04
C ASN A 111 -21.70 -7.33 6.02
N ILE A 112 -21.57 -6.62 4.89
CA ILE A 112 -22.31 -5.37 4.68
C ILE A 112 -23.72 -5.72 4.19
N HIS A 113 -24.71 -5.34 4.99
CA HIS A 113 -26.11 -5.62 4.66
C HIS A 113 -26.51 -4.96 3.34
N ASN A 114 -27.21 -5.71 2.49
CA ASN A 114 -27.73 -5.23 1.19
C ASN A 114 -26.68 -4.69 0.19
N PHE A 115 -25.40 -5.05 0.31
CA PHE A 115 -24.36 -4.56 -0.60
C PHE A 115 -24.64 -4.87 -2.08
N LYS A 116 -25.32 -5.99 -2.37
CA LYS A 116 -25.79 -6.30 -3.74
C LYS A 116 -26.73 -5.25 -4.30
N TYR A 117 -27.53 -4.59 -3.44
CA TYR A 117 -28.40 -3.50 -3.86
C TYR A 117 -27.58 -2.24 -4.19
N VAL A 118 -26.53 -1.97 -3.42
CA VAL A 118 -25.57 -0.88 -3.71
C VAL A 118 -25.03 -1.01 -5.13
N ASN A 119 -24.54 -2.20 -5.51
CA ASN A 119 -24.01 -2.46 -6.86
C ASN A 119 -25.05 -2.38 -7.99
N LYS A 120 -26.35 -2.51 -7.68
CA LYS A 120 -27.44 -2.35 -8.67
C LYS A 120 -27.84 -0.88 -8.85
N VAL A 121 -27.73 -0.07 -7.83
CA VAL A 121 -28.13 1.35 -7.83
C VAL A 121 -26.99 2.24 -8.27
N PHE A 122 -25.79 1.90 -7.85
CA PHE A 122 -24.54 2.54 -8.17
C PHE A 122 -23.74 1.52 -8.98
N ASP A 123 -22.93 1.92 -9.94
CA ASP A 123 -22.09 1.00 -10.66
C ASP A 123 -21.06 0.29 -9.75
N TYR A 124 -20.38 -0.74 -10.28
CA TYR A 124 -19.36 -1.49 -9.52
C TYR A 124 -18.22 -0.62 -9.02
N SER A 125 -17.86 0.43 -9.75
CA SER A 125 -16.77 1.33 -9.35
C SER A 125 -17.11 2.13 -8.11
N GLN A 126 -18.36 2.53 -7.96
CA GLN A 126 -18.87 3.22 -6.78
C GLN A 126 -19.01 2.25 -5.60
N GLY A 127 -19.45 1.02 -5.85
CA GLY A 127 -19.49 -0.03 -4.85
C GLY A 127 -18.10 -0.29 -4.24
N ASP A 128 -17.05 -0.32 -5.06
CA ASP A 128 -15.66 -0.48 -4.58
C ASP A 128 -15.19 0.70 -3.71
N VAL A 129 -15.59 1.92 -4.04
CA VAL A 129 -15.29 3.11 -3.20
C VAL A 129 -16.01 3.00 -1.84
N ILE A 130 -17.26 2.60 -1.82
CA ILE A 130 -18.02 2.41 -0.59
C ILE A 130 -17.39 1.31 0.27
N LEU A 131 -17.04 0.16 -0.31
CA LEU A 131 -16.34 -0.92 0.38
C LEU A 131 -15.01 -0.46 0.99
N ARG A 132 -14.24 0.31 0.24
CA ARG A 132 -12.95 0.84 0.72
C ARG A 132 -13.14 1.77 1.91
N ASN A 133 -14.04 2.74 1.79
CA ASN A 133 -14.32 3.69 2.86
C ASN A 133 -14.80 2.98 4.13
N TYR A 134 -15.68 2.00 3.98
CA TYR A 134 -16.20 1.20 5.08
C TYR A 134 -15.08 0.39 5.76
N ALA A 135 -14.25 -0.30 4.96
CA ALA A 135 -13.13 -1.07 5.47
C ALA A 135 -12.09 -0.21 6.21
N GLN A 136 -11.78 0.98 5.67
CA GLN A 136 -10.84 1.90 6.32
C GLN A 136 -11.41 2.49 7.62
N MET A 137 -12.68 2.79 7.64
CA MET A 137 -13.36 3.24 8.85
C MET A 137 -13.32 2.15 9.93
N MET A 138 -13.68 0.90 9.61
CA MET A 138 -13.59 -0.21 10.55
C MET A 138 -12.16 -0.44 11.04
N LYS A 139 -11.17 -0.33 10.15
CA LYS A 139 -9.76 -0.42 10.54
C LYS A 139 -9.37 0.66 11.54
N SER A 140 -9.93 1.87 11.46
CA SER A 140 -9.65 2.95 12.40
C SER A 140 -10.20 2.71 13.82
N TYR A 141 -11.07 1.72 14.00
CA TYR A 141 -11.61 1.33 15.31
C TYR A 141 -10.75 0.27 16.02
N LEU A 142 -9.73 -0.25 15.34
CA LEU A 142 -8.87 -1.33 15.83
C LEU A 142 -7.55 -0.79 16.36
N ASP A 143 -7.04 -1.45 17.38
CA ASP A 143 -5.71 -1.21 17.91
C ASP A 143 -4.61 -1.75 16.96
N SER A 144 -3.37 -1.36 17.19
CA SER A 144 -2.23 -1.71 16.33
C SER A 144 -1.90 -3.21 16.27
N ASP A 145 -2.35 -3.97 17.27
CA ASP A 145 -2.19 -5.41 17.38
C ASP A 145 -3.51 -6.17 17.11
N GLU A 146 -4.42 -5.56 16.39
CA GLU A 146 -5.68 -6.13 15.94
C GLU A 146 -5.75 -6.08 14.39
N GLU A 147 -6.46 -7.00 13.77
CA GLU A 147 -6.46 -7.10 12.32
C GLU A 147 -7.87 -7.22 11.75
N ILE A 148 -8.11 -6.52 10.64
CA ILE A 148 -9.29 -6.67 9.80
C ILE A 148 -8.89 -7.19 8.44
N ALA A 149 -9.59 -8.19 7.94
CA ALA A 149 -9.41 -8.72 6.61
C ALA A 149 -10.71 -8.83 5.82
N ARG A 150 -10.61 -8.63 4.51
CA ARG A 150 -11.69 -8.93 3.57
C ARG A 150 -11.50 -10.33 3.00
N LEU A 151 -12.55 -11.16 3.09
CA LEU A 151 -12.53 -12.54 2.57
C LEU A 151 -13.04 -12.62 1.12
N GLY A 152 -13.64 -11.55 0.62
CA GLY A 152 -14.22 -11.44 -0.72
C GLY A 152 -15.67 -10.92 -0.68
N GLY A 153 -16.12 -10.32 -1.78
CA GLY A 153 -17.42 -9.68 -1.82
C GLY A 153 -17.59 -8.61 -0.74
N ASP A 154 -18.60 -8.76 0.07
CA ASP A 154 -18.94 -7.91 1.22
C ASP A 154 -18.61 -8.55 2.58
N ASN A 155 -17.81 -9.63 2.59
CA ASN A 155 -17.48 -10.39 3.79
C ASN A 155 -16.17 -9.94 4.41
N PHE A 156 -16.19 -9.69 5.72
CA PHE A 156 -15.06 -9.26 6.53
C PHE A 156 -14.89 -10.13 7.77
N VAL A 157 -13.65 -10.21 8.23
CA VAL A 157 -13.31 -10.80 9.53
C VAL A 157 -12.42 -9.83 10.28
N VAL A 158 -12.70 -9.64 11.55
CA VAL A 158 -11.82 -8.95 12.49
C VAL A 158 -11.32 -9.94 13.51
N ILE A 159 -10.05 -9.88 13.87
CA ILE A 159 -9.47 -10.51 15.04
C ILE A 159 -9.04 -9.38 15.97
N CYS A 160 -9.75 -9.23 17.07
CA CYS A 160 -9.50 -8.19 18.07
C CYS A 160 -9.38 -8.80 19.47
N ARG A 161 -8.82 -8.04 20.42
CA ARG A 161 -8.75 -8.46 21.82
C ARG A 161 -10.14 -8.71 22.38
N ASN A 162 -10.26 -9.68 23.27
CA ASN A 162 -11.54 -10.03 23.90
C ASN A 162 -12.22 -8.82 24.55
N GLU A 163 -11.43 -7.94 25.19
CA GLU A 163 -11.91 -6.72 25.83
C GLU A 163 -12.50 -5.70 24.88
N ASN A 164 -11.98 -5.63 23.63
CA ASN A 164 -12.40 -4.68 22.59
C ASN A 164 -13.58 -5.18 21.73
N ALA A 165 -13.87 -6.49 21.78
CA ALA A 165 -14.87 -7.11 20.90
C ALA A 165 -16.27 -6.50 21.00
N SER A 166 -16.75 -6.24 22.21
CA SER A 166 -18.07 -5.66 22.46
C SER A 166 -18.17 -4.22 21.96
N ASP A 167 -17.13 -3.42 22.17
CA ASP A 167 -17.04 -2.04 21.71
C ASP A 167 -17.01 -1.97 20.18
N PHE A 168 -16.18 -2.81 19.55
CA PHE A 168 -16.13 -2.91 18.10
C PHE A 168 -17.49 -3.28 17.50
N ILE A 169 -18.16 -4.33 18.03
CA ILE A 169 -19.50 -4.74 17.57
C ILE A 169 -20.51 -3.60 17.71
N SER A 170 -20.47 -2.84 18.80
CA SER A 170 -21.34 -1.70 19.00
C SER A 170 -21.12 -0.63 17.93
N LYS A 171 -19.85 -0.28 17.68
CA LYS A 171 -19.49 0.73 16.68
C LYS A 171 -19.92 0.35 15.26
N ILE A 172 -19.80 -0.93 14.86
CA ILE A 172 -20.17 -1.35 13.50
C ILE A 172 -21.68 -1.48 13.27
N LYS A 173 -22.48 -1.73 14.33
CA LYS A 173 -23.94 -1.83 14.21
C LYS A 173 -24.60 -0.51 13.84
N ASP A 174 -24.06 0.60 14.29
CA ASP A 174 -24.63 1.94 14.13
C ASP A 174 -24.01 2.71 12.96
N VAL A 175 -23.25 2.02 12.09
CA VAL A 175 -22.62 2.66 10.94
C VAL A 175 -23.65 2.86 9.83
N HIS A 176 -24.02 4.12 9.64
CA HIS A 176 -24.77 4.60 8.49
C HIS A 176 -23.81 5.34 7.54
N MET A 177 -23.63 4.83 6.32
CA MET A 177 -22.84 5.53 5.31
C MET A 177 -23.74 6.39 4.44
N SER A 178 -23.52 7.70 4.46
CA SER A 178 -24.09 8.62 3.47
C SER A 178 -23.12 8.80 2.31
N HIS A 179 -23.58 8.63 1.09
CA HIS A 179 -22.79 8.90 -0.12
C HIS A 179 -23.42 10.07 -0.88
N GLU A 180 -22.66 11.16 -1.06
CA GLU A 180 -23.10 12.31 -1.83
C GLU A 180 -22.76 12.10 -3.31
N PHE A 181 -23.77 11.87 -4.14
CA PHE A 181 -23.66 11.95 -5.58
C PHE A 181 -23.97 13.36 -6.07
N ARG A 182 -23.37 13.75 -7.18
CA ARG A 182 -23.55 15.07 -7.81
C ARG A 182 -25.01 15.47 -8.04
N SER A 183 -25.98 14.58 -7.83
CA SER A 183 -27.40 14.87 -8.03
C SER A 183 -28.39 14.20 -7.05
N VAL A 184 -27.97 13.28 -6.16
CA VAL A 184 -28.90 12.59 -5.24
C VAL A 184 -28.19 12.21 -3.94
N LYS A 185 -28.66 12.74 -2.82
CA LYS A 185 -28.32 12.26 -1.48
C LYS A 185 -29.14 11.02 -1.18
N ARG A 186 -28.52 9.86 -0.95
CA ARG A 186 -29.20 8.64 -0.49
C ARG A 186 -28.46 8.09 0.72
N GLU A 187 -29.20 7.77 1.78
CA GLU A 187 -28.72 7.03 2.93
C GLU A 187 -28.75 5.54 2.62
N LEU A 188 -27.70 4.84 2.97
CA LEU A 188 -27.54 3.39 2.81
C LEU A 188 -27.67 2.70 4.17
#